data_0cd766d296a0c9477386fcba0bd9fb01
#
_entry.id   0cd766d296a0c9477386fcba0bd9fb01
#
_cell.length_a   1.000
_cell.length_b   1.000
_cell.length_c   1.000
_cell.angle_alpha   90.00
_cell.angle_beta   90.00
_cell.angle_gamma   90.00
#
_symmetry.space_group_name_H-M   'P 1'
#
loop_
_entity.id
_entity.type
_entity.pdbx_description
1 polymer ?
#
loop_
_entity_poly.entity_id
_entity_poly.type
_entity_poly.pdbx_seq_one_letter_code
_entity_poly.pdbx_strand_id
1 'polypeptide(L)'
;LNWVSVDALSVNRRVWLVDTKNHVRVTPHDVGVGLSQLIPVVAASVDSHRTLLLIEQPELHIHPRVQVGLGDLYLQSAAKFGRNFLIETHSEALLLRMMKRIRQTQDGELPPGVPPASSGDIAVYLIQNEGKGVAIMQMRMNDRGEFLKPWPKGLFEESLRETF
;
A
#
# COMPACT_ATOMS: atom_id res chain seq x y z
N LEU A 1 -10.94 1.18 12.74
CA LEU A 1 -9.95 1.33 13.83
C LEU A 1 -9.71 2.83 14.01
N ASN A 2 -10.11 3.39 15.14
CA ASN A 2 -9.78 4.76 15.51
C ASN A 2 -8.60 4.74 16.46
N TRP A 3 -7.61 5.58 16.22
CA TRP A 3 -6.45 5.75 17.09
C TRP A 3 -6.81 6.62 18.28
N VAL A 4 -6.53 6.20 19.47
CA VAL A 4 -6.79 7.00 20.68
C VAL A 4 -5.59 6.97 21.61
N SER A 5 -5.16 8.19 21.91
CA SER A 5 -4.31 8.72 22.95
C SER A 5 -2.91 8.09 23.16
N VAL A 6 -1.95 8.93 22.91
CA VAL A 6 -0.62 8.86 23.52
C VAL A 6 -0.71 9.61 24.83
N ASP A 7 -0.47 8.96 25.94
CA ASP A 7 -0.31 9.61 27.24
C ASP A 7 1.01 10.39 27.24
N ALA A 8 0.93 11.71 27.12
CA ALA A 8 2.09 12.58 26.86
C ALA A 8 2.99 12.78 28.11
N LEU A 9 2.63 12.26 29.26
CA LEU A 9 3.27 12.55 30.55
C LEU A 9 4.12 11.42 31.10
N SER A 10 4.18 10.25 30.47
CA SER A 10 5.03 9.15 30.92
C SER A 10 6.18 8.88 29.95
N VAL A 11 7.35 8.54 30.52
CA VAL A 11 8.54 8.08 29.78
C VAL A 11 8.23 6.81 28.95
N ASN A 12 7.18 6.07 29.33
CA ASN A 12 6.67 4.90 28.63
C ASN A 12 5.39 5.24 27.86
N ARG A 13 5.54 5.64 26.59
CA ARG A 13 4.40 5.81 25.68
C ARG A 13 3.86 4.45 25.27
N ARG A 14 2.60 4.17 25.58
CA ARG A 14 1.90 2.95 25.15
C ARG A 14 0.95 3.31 24.01
N VAL A 15 1.00 2.50 22.95
CA VAL A 15 0.03 2.59 21.85
C VAL A 15 -1.10 1.61 22.15
N TRP A 16 -2.33 2.09 22.12
CA TRP A 16 -3.53 1.27 22.25
C TRP A 16 -4.29 1.25 20.93
N LEU A 17 -4.75 0.09 20.55
CA LEU A 17 -5.71 -0.11 19.47
C LEU A 17 -7.08 -0.28 20.10
N VAL A 18 -8.07 0.43 19.55
CA VAL A 18 -9.45 0.31 20.03
C VAL A 18 -10.28 -0.34 18.92
N ASP A 19 -10.86 -1.49 19.20
CA ASP A 19 -11.93 -2.01 18.37
C ASP A 19 -13.19 -1.18 18.63
N THR A 20 -13.50 -0.31 17.67
CA THR A 20 -14.65 0.61 17.79
C THR A 20 -16.01 -0.10 17.76
N LYS A 21 -16.06 -1.35 17.28
CA LYS A 21 -17.28 -2.13 17.23
C LYS A 21 -17.59 -2.79 18.59
N ASN A 22 -16.57 -3.32 19.23
CA ASN A 22 -16.71 -4.07 20.49
C ASN A 22 -16.21 -3.28 21.71
N HIS A 23 -15.69 -2.05 21.50
CA HIS A 23 -15.11 -1.19 22.55
C HIS A 23 -13.96 -1.83 23.36
N VAL A 24 -13.25 -2.78 22.75
CA VAL A 24 -12.13 -3.47 23.38
C VAL A 24 -10.84 -2.74 23.09
N ARG A 25 -10.03 -2.51 24.12
CA ARG A 25 -8.66 -2.00 24.00
C ARG A 25 -7.67 -3.13 23.98
N VAL A 26 -6.76 -3.12 22.99
CA VAL A 26 -5.69 -4.11 22.85
C VAL A 26 -4.37 -3.40 22.58
N THR A 27 -3.26 -4.02 22.96
CA THR A 27 -1.94 -3.51 22.57
C THR A 27 -1.52 -4.11 21.22
N PRO A 28 -0.49 -3.55 20.56
CA PRO A 28 0.07 -4.18 19.36
C PRO A 28 0.56 -5.63 19.58
N HIS A 29 0.88 -6.01 20.81
CA HIS A 29 1.27 -7.37 21.14
C HIS A 29 0.10 -8.35 21.24
N ASP A 30 -1.10 -7.83 21.49
CA ASP A 30 -2.32 -8.65 21.60
C ASP A 30 -2.96 -8.94 20.24
N VAL A 31 -2.49 -8.26 19.17
CA VAL A 31 -2.95 -8.45 17.81
C VAL A 31 -1.92 -9.25 17.01
N GLY A 32 -2.36 -9.92 15.96
CA GLY A 32 -1.46 -10.71 15.12
C GLY A 32 -0.30 -9.89 14.52
N VAL A 33 0.80 -10.57 14.22
CA VAL A 33 2.07 -9.97 13.71
C VAL A 33 1.82 -8.99 12.56
N GLY A 34 0.95 -9.31 11.61
CA GLY A 34 0.66 -8.44 10.47
C GLY A 34 0.12 -7.07 10.87
N LEU A 35 -0.76 -7.01 11.88
CA LEU A 35 -1.28 -5.72 12.33
C LEU A 35 -0.21 -4.90 13.07
N SER A 36 0.65 -5.54 13.87
CA SER A 36 1.78 -4.87 14.53
C SER A 36 2.76 -4.26 13.54
N GLN A 37 3.03 -4.96 12.43
CA GLN A 37 3.90 -4.48 11.35
C GLN A 37 3.25 -3.35 10.53
N LEU A 38 1.94 -3.35 10.40
CA LEU A 38 1.20 -2.33 9.68
C LEU A 38 1.20 -0.97 10.41
N ILE A 39 1.22 -0.96 11.75
CA ILE A 39 1.14 0.27 12.55
C ILE A 39 2.22 1.30 12.17
N PRO A 40 3.53 0.97 12.13
CA PRO A 40 4.56 1.94 11.75
C PRO A 40 4.40 2.43 10.31
N VAL A 41 3.97 1.57 9.37
CA VAL A 41 3.72 1.94 7.98
C VAL A 41 2.59 2.97 7.89
N VAL A 42 1.48 2.72 8.56
CA VAL A 42 0.34 3.66 8.60
C VAL A 42 0.75 4.97 9.28
N ALA A 43 1.41 4.90 10.43
CA ALA A 43 1.86 6.08 11.17
C ALA A 43 2.80 6.95 10.33
N ALA A 44 3.80 6.35 9.67
CA ALA A 44 4.70 7.05 8.78
C ALA A 44 3.96 7.65 7.56
N SER A 45 2.98 6.93 7.03
CA SER A 45 2.19 7.39 5.87
C SER A 45 1.29 8.58 6.18
N VAL A 46 0.92 8.82 7.42
CA VAL A 46 0.09 9.99 7.82
C VAL A 46 0.88 11.12 8.47
N ASP A 47 2.18 10.93 8.73
CA ASP A 47 3.06 11.95 9.32
C ASP A 47 3.39 13.04 8.28
N SER A 48 2.83 14.22 8.41
CA SER A 48 2.98 15.33 7.47
C SER A 48 4.41 15.90 7.32
N HIS A 49 5.33 15.53 8.21
CA HIS A 49 6.71 16.05 8.19
C HIS A 49 7.64 15.30 7.24
N ARG A 50 7.23 14.18 6.67
CA ARG A 50 8.07 13.35 5.80
C ARG A 50 7.72 13.56 4.33
N THR A 51 8.74 13.77 3.50
CA THR A 51 8.58 13.98 2.04
C THR A 51 8.79 12.72 1.22
N LEU A 52 9.61 11.78 1.71
CA LEU A 52 9.92 10.50 1.08
C LEU A 52 9.86 9.37 2.11
N LEU A 53 9.16 8.30 1.78
CA LEU A 53 9.09 7.07 2.54
C LEU A 53 9.63 5.90 1.71
N LEU A 54 10.55 5.16 2.30
CA LEU A 54 11.09 3.91 1.78
C LEU A 54 10.48 2.77 2.58
N ILE A 55 9.81 1.84 1.93
CA ILE A 55 9.08 0.76 2.58
C ILE A 55 9.38 -0.55 1.87
N GLU A 56 9.86 -1.53 2.61
CA GLU A 56 10.11 -2.89 2.13
C GLU A 56 8.99 -3.81 2.57
N GLN A 57 8.41 -4.55 1.63
CA GLN A 57 7.41 -5.60 1.83
C GLN A 57 6.33 -5.27 2.88
N PRO A 58 5.58 -4.16 2.70
CA PRO A 58 4.56 -3.74 3.67
C PRO A 58 3.41 -4.73 3.82
N GLU A 59 3.30 -5.67 2.90
CA GLU A 59 2.27 -6.71 2.86
C GLU A 59 2.58 -7.95 3.70
N LEU A 60 3.80 -8.10 4.25
CA LEU A 60 4.18 -9.29 5.00
C LEU A 60 3.22 -9.57 6.15
N HIS A 61 2.77 -10.83 6.25
CA HIS A 61 1.84 -11.31 7.27
C HIS A 61 0.48 -10.58 7.32
N ILE A 62 0.16 -9.79 6.28
CA ILE A 62 -1.09 -9.03 6.20
C ILE A 62 -2.05 -9.74 5.25
N HIS A 63 -3.29 -9.91 5.70
CA HIS A 63 -4.35 -10.51 4.88
C HIS A 63 -4.55 -9.71 3.57
N PRO A 64 -4.73 -10.34 2.38
CA PRO A 64 -4.87 -9.67 1.08
C PRO A 64 -5.89 -8.53 1.06
N ARG A 65 -7.01 -8.68 1.79
CA ARG A 65 -8.02 -7.61 1.92
C ARG A 65 -7.46 -6.32 2.53
N VAL A 66 -6.47 -6.42 3.43
CA VAL A 66 -5.83 -5.26 4.05
C VAL A 66 -4.75 -4.69 3.14
N GLN A 67 -4.05 -5.55 2.39
CA GLN A 67 -3.07 -5.12 1.37
C GLN A 67 -3.70 -4.19 0.33
N VAL A 68 -4.94 -4.46 -0.08
CA VAL A 68 -5.74 -3.56 -0.92
C VAL A 68 -5.88 -2.17 -0.31
N GLY A 69 -6.07 -2.08 1.02
CA GLY A 69 -6.17 -0.81 1.74
C GLY A 69 -4.86 -0.01 1.77
N LEU A 70 -3.70 -0.68 1.69
CA LEU A 70 -2.40 0.00 1.59
C LEU A 70 -2.28 0.80 0.29
N GLY A 71 -2.75 0.27 -0.84
CA GLY A 71 -2.77 1.00 -2.10
C GLY A 71 -3.54 2.32 -1.99
N ASP A 72 -4.71 2.29 -1.36
CA ASP A 72 -5.50 3.50 -1.10
C ASP A 72 -4.78 4.46 -0.14
N LEU A 73 -4.17 3.94 0.92
CA LEU A 73 -3.42 4.74 1.89
C LEU A 73 -2.28 5.53 1.24
N TYR A 74 -1.48 4.88 0.38
CA TYR A 74 -0.36 5.53 -0.29
C TYR A 74 -0.83 6.62 -1.25
N LEU A 75 -1.84 6.35 -2.07
CA LEU A 75 -2.41 7.34 -2.98
C LEU A 75 -3.00 8.53 -2.23
N GLN A 76 -3.78 8.28 -1.17
CA GLN A 76 -4.35 9.35 -0.32
C GLN A 76 -3.27 10.18 0.35
N SER A 77 -2.23 9.52 0.86
CA SER A 77 -1.13 10.16 1.54
C SER A 77 -0.29 11.01 0.58
N ALA A 78 0.01 10.49 -0.62
CA ALA A 78 0.70 11.23 -1.66
C ALA A 78 -0.09 12.48 -2.07
N ALA A 79 -1.38 12.33 -2.36
CA ALA A 79 -2.24 13.44 -2.76
C ALA A 79 -2.41 14.50 -1.66
N LYS A 80 -2.59 14.06 -0.41
CA LYS A 80 -2.87 14.96 0.71
C LYS A 80 -1.65 15.74 1.20
N PHE A 81 -0.48 15.11 1.20
CA PHE A 81 0.73 15.65 1.83
C PHE A 81 1.87 15.92 0.85
N GLY A 82 1.66 15.68 -0.47
CA GLY A 82 2.68 15.91 -1.49
C GLY A 82 3.93 15.06 -1.32
N ARG A 83 3.79 13.82 -0.81
CA ARG A 83 4.93 12.95 -0.52
C ARG A 83 5.14 11.88 -1.56
N ASN A 84 6.37 11.36 -1.60
CA ASN A 84 6.76 10.26 -2.44
C ASN A 84 6.93 8.97 -1.64
N PHE A 85 6.65 7.86 -2.28
CA PHE A 85 6.88 6.52 -1.76
C PHE A 85 7.82 5.76 -2.70
N LEU A 86 8.79 5.05 -2.15
CA LEU A 86 9.50 3.99 -2.83
C LEU A 86 9.18 2.70 -2.08
N ILE A 87 8.46 1.80 -2.74
CA ILE A 87 7.89 0.61 -2.12
C ILE A 87 8.42 -0.61 -2.85
N GLU A 88 9.10 -1.49 -2.14
CA GLU A 88 9.36 -2.85 -2.59
C GLU A 88 8.19 -3.73 -2.15
N THR A 89 7.59 -4.48 -3.08
CA THR A 89 6.42 -5.31 -2.78
C THR A 89 6.31 -6.50 -3.72
N HIS A 90 5.77 -7.60 -3.20
CA HIS A 90 5.29 -8.75 -3.96
C HIS A 90 3.75 -8.83 -3.99
N SER A 91 3.06 -7.80 -3.50
CA SER A 91 1.60 -7.79 -3.43
C SER A 91 0.96 -7.38 -4.76
N GLU A 92 0.43 -8.36 -5.47
CA GLU A 92 -0.46 -8.10 -6.61
C GLU A 92 -1.68 -7.28 -6.19
N ALA A 93 -2.26 -7.58 -5.02
CA ALA A 93 -3.45 -6.92 -4.52
C ALA A 93 -3.25 -5.42 -4.32
N LEU A 94 -2.06 -4.99 -3.85
CA LEU A 94 -1.67 -3.60 -3.72
C LEU A 94 -1.60 -2.91 -5.08
N LEU A 95 -0.88 -3.52 -6.03
CA LEU A 95 -0.69 -2.96 -7.37
C LEU A 95 -2.01 -2.89 -8.15
N LEU A 96 -2.79 -3.96 -8.15
CA LEU A 96 -4.11 -4.01 -8.79
C LEU A 96 -5.07 -2.95 -8.22
N ARG A 97 -4.97 -2.64 -6.92
CA ARG A 97 -5.75 -1.55 -6.32
C ARG A 97 -5.36 -0.19 -6.89
N MET A 98 -4.08 0.09 -7.02
CA MET A 98 -3.61 1.35 -7.59
C MET A 98 -4.05 1.49 -9.06
N MET A 99 -3.87 0.44 -9.87
CA MET A 99 -4.34 0.39 -11.27
C MET A 99 -5.86 0.60 -11.35
N LYS A 100 -6.63 -0.03 -10.45
CA LYS A 100 -8.08 0.18 -10.36
C LYS A 100 -8.43 1.65 -10.08
N ARG A 101 -7.67 2.36 -9.23
CA ARG A 101 -7.94 3.78 -8.92
C ARG A 101 -7.66 4.68 -10.12
N ILE A 102 -6.63 4.40 -10.90
CA ILE A 102 -6.37 5.09 -12.17
C ILE A 102 -7.58 4.94 -13.09
N ARG A 103 -8.06 3.70 -13.31
CA ARG A 103 -9.22 3.42 -14.15
C ARG A 103 -10.47 4.14 -13.66
N GLN A 104 -10.79 4.03 -12.38
CA GLN A 104 -11.94 4.70 -11.79
C GLN A 104 -11.87 6.23 -11.88
N THR A 105 -10.67 6.80 -11.87
CA THR A 105 -10.48 8.24 -12.12
C THR A 105 -10.90 8.60 -13.55
N GLN A 106 -10.46 7.82 -14.55
CA GLN A 106 -10.81 8.04 -15.96
C GLN A 106 -12.31 7.85 -16.23
N ASP A 107 -12.91 6.87 -15.59
CA ASP A 107 -14.32 6.53 -15.79
C ASP A 107 -15.27 7.42 -14.95
N GLY A 108 -14.75 8.26 -14.04
CA GLY A 108 -15.55 9.08 -13.13
C GLY A 108 -16.24 8.27 -12.03
N GLU A 109 -15.73 7.08 -11.71
CA GLU A 109 -16.33 6.11 -10.77
C GLU A 109 -15.58 6.00 -9.42
N LEU A 110 -14.84 7.04 -9.06
CA LEU A 110 -14.12 7.04 -7.77
C LEU A 110 -15.11 7.01 -6.60
N PRO A 111 -14.86 6.16 -5.58
CA PRO A 111 -15.61 6.22 -4.34
C PRO A 111 -15.46 7.57 -3.63
N PRO A 112 -16.47 8.02 -2.89
CA PRO A 112 -16.39 9.25 -2.11
C PRO A 112 -15.15 9.29 -1.20
N GLY A 113 -14.41 10.41 -1.22
CA GLY A 113 -13.23 10.63 -0.38
C GLY A 113 -11.95 9.96 -0.87
N VAL A 114 -11.98 9.29 -2.02
CA VAL A 114 -10.77 8.75 -2.66
C VAL A 114 -10.24 9.79 -3.65
N PRO A 115 -8.95 10.20 -3.53
CA PRO A 115 -8.38 11.16 -4.47
C PRO A 115 -8.22 10.54 -5.87
N PRO A 116 -8.28 11.35 -6.93
CA PRO A 116 -7.95 10.90 -8.27
C PRO A 116 -6.50 10.45 -8.35
N ALA A 117 -6.23 9.49 -9.23
CA ALA A 117 -4.89 9.01 -9.54
C ALA A 117 -4.74 8.84 -11.06
N SER A 118 -3.54 9.07 -11.55
CA SER A 118 -3.15 8.90 -12.95
C SER A 118 -2.00 7.93 -13.11
N SER A 119 -1.75 7.46 -14.33
CA SER A 119 -0.56 6.64 -14.63
C SER A 119 0.75 7.39 -14.42
N GLY A 120 0.73 8.73 -14.41
CA GLY A 120 1.90 9.57 -14.09
C GLY A 120 2.25 9.63 -12.61
N ASP A 121 1.32 9.27 -11.72
CA ASP A 121 1.55 9.27 -10.27
C ASP A 121 2.21 7.98 -9.77
N ILE A 122 2.29 6.94 -10.62
CA ILE A 122 2.78 5.61 -10.23
C ILE A 122 3.81 5.13 -11.25
N ALA A 123 5.03 4.85 -10.77
CA ALA A 123 6.06 4.19 -11.56
C ALA A 123 6.29 2.77 -11.03
N VAL A 124 6.22 1.78 -11.91
CA VAL A 124 6.44 0.37 -11.57
C VAL A 124 7.73 -0.10 -12.21
N TYR A 125 8.61 -0.67 -11.42
CA TYR A 125 9.87 -1.25 -11.87
C TYR A 125 9.93 -2.72 -11.47
N LEU A 126 10.21 -3.57 -12.45
CA LEU A 126 10.53 -4.98 -12.22
C LEU A 126 12.03 -5.15 -12.13
N ILE A 127 12.47 -5.83 -11.08
CA ILE A 127 13.88 -6.16 -10.85
C ILE A 127 14.05 -7.66 -11.03
N GLN A 128 14.91 -8.05 -11.97
CA GLN A 128 15.16 -9.45 -12.31
C GLN A 128 16.65 -9.78 -12.27
N ASN A 129 16.97 -10.98 -11.80
CA ASN A 129 18.34 -11.51 -11.88
C ASN A 129 18.51 -12.23 -13.23
N GLU A 130 19.43 -11.75 -14.05
CA GLU A 130 19.76 -12.33 -15.37
C GLU A 130 21.04 -13.19 -15.35
N GLY A 131 21.48 -13.65 -14.18
CA GLY A 131 22.64 -14.54 -14.02
C GLY A 131 24.00 -13.85 -14.11
N LYS A 132 24.14 -12.75 -14.82
CA LYS A 132 25.36 -11.91 -14.89
C LYS A 132 25.18 -10.54 -14.26
N GLY A 133 24.02 -10.28 -13.66
CA GLY A 133 23.70 -8.99 -13.06
C GLY A 133 22.19 -8.84 -12.82
N VAL A 134 21.81 -7.65 -12.41
CA VAL A 134 20.42 -7.29 -12.14
C VAL A 134 19.91 -6.40 -13.28
N ALA A 135 18.80 -6.80 -13.91
CA ALA A 135 18.09 -5.96 -14.87
C ALA A 135 16.94 -5.22 -14.15
N ILE A 136 16.81 -3.93 -14.47
CA ILE A 136 15.70 -3.10 -13.99
C ILE A 136 14.87 -2.69 -15.20
N MET A 137 13.61 -3.09 -15.21
CA MET A 137 12.69 -2.82 -16.31
C MET A 137 11.51 -1.97 -15.81
N GLN A 138 11.30 -0.82 -16.43
CA GLN A 138 10.10 -0.02 -16.16
C GLN A 138 8.88 -0.63 -16.85
N MET A 139 7.87 -0.96 -16.06
CA MET A 139 6.56 -1.43 -16.53
C MET A 139 5.63 -0.23 -16.70
N ARG A 140 5.56 0.28 -17.94
CA ARG A 140 4.73 1.45 -18.27
C ARG A 140 3.26 1.08 -18.37
N MET A 141 2.39 2.01 -17.91
CA MET A 141 0.94 1.88 -17.98
C MET A 141 0.35 2.91 -18.95
N ASN A 142 -0.81 2.59 -19.52
CA ASN A 142 -1.65 3.54 -20.24
C ASN A 142 -2.49 4.38 -19.27
N ASP A 143 -3.31 5.30 -19.80
CA ASP A 143 -4.15 6.20 -18.99
C ASP A 143 -5.26 5.47 -18.22
N ARG A 144 -5.54 4.21 -18.54
CA ARG A 144 -6.48 3.35 -17.81
C ARG A 144 -5.82 2.48 -16.76
N GLY A 145 -4.51 2.64 -16.53
CA GLY A 145 -3.76 1.86 -15.57
C GLY A 145 -3.46 0.43 -16.02
N GLU A 146 -3.50 0.14 -17.34
CA GLU A 146 -3.15 -1.16 -17.90
C GLU A 146 -1.71 -1.14 -18.37
N PHE A 147 -0.96 -2.22 -18.13
CA PHE A 147 0.42 -2.31 -18.60
C PHE A 147 0.48 -2.39 -20.13
N LEU A 148 1.38 -1.61 -20.72
CA LEU A 148 1.61 -1.59 -22.17
C LEU A 148 2.32 -2.83 -22.71
N LYS A 149 2.98 -3.59 -21.83
CA LYS A 149 3.62 -4.85 -22.14
C LYS A 149 3.08 -5.93 -21.21
N PRO A 150 2.98 -7.19 -21.66
CA PRO A 150 2.60 -8.28 -20.79
C PRO A 150 3.62 -8.40 -19.64
N TRP A 151 3.10 -8.78 -18.49
CA TRP A 151 3.94 -9.05 -17.33
C TRP A 151 4.85 -10.24 -17.61
N PRO A 152 6.13 -10.20 -17.26
CA PRO A 152 7.02 -11.35 -17.43
C PRO A 152 6.49 -12.57 -16.66
N LYS A 153 6.68 -13.76 -17.25
CA LYS A 153 6.16 -15.03 -16.71
C LYS A 153 6.48 -15.19 -15.22
N GLY A 154 5.47 -15.54 -14.45
CA GLY A 154 5.58 -15.98 -13.06
C GLY A 154 5.12 -15.00 -11.98
N LEU A 155 4.79 -13.74 -12.29
CA LEU A 155 4.42 -12.79 -11.23
C LEU A 155 2.90 -12.55 -11.10
N PHE A 156 2.12 -12.59 -12.14
CA PHE A 156 0.65 -12.39 -12.09
C PHE A 156 -0.10 -13.55 -12.76
N GLU A 157 0.60 -14.51 -13.36
CA GLU A 157 -0.03 -15.60 -14.09
C GLU A 157 -0.69 -16.64 -13.20
N GLU A 158 -0.19 -16.84 -11.97
CA GLU A 158 -0.77 -17.83 -11.05
C GLU A 158 -2.15 -17.40 -10.57
N SER A 159 -2.30 -16.14 -10.17
CA SER A 159 -3.60 -15.60 -9.73
C SER A 159 -4.65 -15.59 -10.85
N LEU A 160 -4.23 -15.40 -12.09
CA LEU A 160 -5.14 -15.45 -13.25
C LEU A 160 -5.52 -16.87 -13.64
N ARG A 161 -4.63 -17.87 -13.46
CA ARG A 161 -4.91 -19.29 -13.77
C ARG A 161 -5.81 -19.97 -12.75
N GLU A 162 -5.82 -19.49 -11.51
CA GLU A 162 -6.69 -20.03 -10.46
C GLU A 162 -8.09 -19.39 -10.45
N THR A 163 -8.28 -18.31 -11.23
CA THR A 163 -9.55 -17.57 -11.24
C THR A 163 -10.47 -17.94 -12.43
N PHE A 164 -9.96 -18.77 -13.39
CA PHE A 164 -10.73 -19.24 -14.58
C PHE A 164 -10.64 -20.74 -14.73
#